data_59a1d7bb13442189bf133e66609c2c91
#
_entry.id   59a1d7bb13442189bf133e66609c2c91
#
_cell.length_a   1.000
_cell.length_b   1.000
_cell.length_c   1.000
_cell.angle_alpha   90.00
_cell.angle_beta   90.00
_cell.angle_gamma   90.00
#
_symmetry.space_group_name_H-M   'P 1'
#
loop_
_entity.id
_entity.type
_entity.pdbx_description
1 polymer ?
#
loop_
_entity_poly.entity_id
_entity_poly.type
_entity_poly.pdbx_seq_one_letter_code
_entity_poly.pdbx_strand_id
1 'polypeptide(L)'
;MEKLYLKRSWRIGTCLMVLLTFFALSLSAQNRKVTGVVVDEFGDPLPGANITVVGNQNLATATNMEGQFTLNNVPKDAILNVRFIGYAVKTIRLATLKNNDLLRI
;
A
#
# COMPACT_ATOMS: atom_id res chain seq x y z
N MET A 1 -33.33 41.49 12.66
CA MET A 1 -31.87 41.36 12.77
C MET A 1 -31.43 40.00 13.38
N GLU A 2 -32.10 39.52 14.37
CA GLU A 2 -31.76 38.22 14.98
C GLU A 2 -31.85 37.03 14.01
N LYS A 3 -32.86 37.03 13.14
CA LYS A 3 -33.02 35.97 12.12
C LYS A 3 -31.89 35.93 11.10
N LEU A 4 -31.31 37.07 10.74
CA LEU A 4 -30.16 37.15 9.81
C LEU A 4 -28.89 36.66 10.48
N TYR A 5 -28.73 36.91 11.77
CA TYR A 5 -27.58 36.45 12.53
C TYR A 5 -27.56 34.92 12.68
N LEU A 6 -28.71 34.31 12.96
CA LEU A 6 -28.87 32.85 13.09
C LEU A 6 -28.60 32.14 11.73
N LYS A 7 -29.06 32.72 10.62
CA LYS A 7 -28.76 32.18 9.29
C LYS A 7 -27.27 32.19 8.95
N ARG A 8 -26.55 33.21 9.41
CA ARG A 8 -25.12 33.35 9.17
C ARG A 8 -24.31 32.29 9.90
N SER A 9 -24.64 32.00 11.18
CA SER A 9 -23.96 30.96 11.95
C SER A 9 -24.29 29.54 11.44
N TRP A 10 -25.47 29.35 10.90
CA TRP A 10 -25.86 28.08 10.28
C TRP A 10 -25.00 27.78 9.03
N ARG A 11 -24.76 28.79 8.18
CA ARG A 11 -23.90 28.59 6.99
C ARG A 11 -22.48 28.24 7.34
N ILE A 12 -21.92 28.83 8.37
CA ILE A 12 -20.56 28.53 8.83
C ILE A 12 -20.47 27.09 9.37
N GLY A 13 -21.44 26.64 10.14
CA GLY A 13 -21.49 25.28 10.68
C GLY A 13 -21.63 24.23 9.59
N THR A 14 -22.43 24.51 8.56
CA THR A 14 -22.60 23.59 7.41
C THR A 14 -21.33 23.48 6.59
N CYS A 15 -20.62 24.57 6.34
CA CYS A 15 -19.34 24.56 5.64
C CYS A 15 -18.28 23.80 6.38
N LEU A 16 -18.21 23.92 7.71
CA LEU A 16 -17.29 23.17 8.55
C LEU A 16 -17.56 21.67 8.52
N MET A 17 -18.82 21.26 8.54
CA MET A 17 -19.19 19.85 8.44
C MET A 17 -18.82 19.23 7.08
N VAL A 18 -19.03 19.96 6.00
CA VAL A 18 -18.66 19.50 4.66
C VAL A 18 -17.14 19.35 4.53
N LEU A 19 -16.37 20.29 5.09
CA LEU A 19 -14.92 20.22 5.11
C LEU A 19 -14.40 19.02 5.89
N LEU A 20 -14.98 18.73 7.04
CA LEU A 20 -14.62 17.58 7.86
C LEU A 20 -14.93 16.25 7.16
N THR A 21 -16.05 16.16 6.46
CA THR A 21 -16.44 14.97 5.69
C THR A 21 -15.47 14.74 4.53
N PHE A 22 -15.05 15.79 3.87
CA PHE A 22 -14.10 15.73 2.77
C PHE A 22 -12.72 15.26 3.24
N PHE A 23 -12.29 15.69 4.41
CA PHE A 23 -11.03 15.27 5.02
C PHE A 23 -11.04 13.78 5.41
N ALA A 24 -12.17 13.27 5.92
CA ALA A 24 -12.33 11.87 6.26
C ALA A 24 -12.24 10.94 5.02
N LEU A 25 -12.75 11.38 3.87
CA LEU A 25 -12.65 10.64 2.61
C LEU A 25 -11.22 10.54 2.09
N SER A 26 -10.39 11.57 2.30
CA SER A 26 -8.98 11.52 1.89
C SER A 26 -8.14 10.58 2.76
N LEU A 27 -8.53 10.31 4.00
CA LEU A 27 -7.85 9.35 4.87
C LEU A 27 -8.06 7.90 4.41
N SER A 28 -9.16 7.58 3.71
CA SER A 28 -9.45 6.23 3.24
C SER A 28 -8.58 5.79 2.06
N ALA A 29 -7.85 6.71 1.43
CA ALA A 29 -6.97 6.45 0.30
C ALA A 29 -5.50 6.27 0.70
N GLN A 30 -5.20 6.02 1.98
CA GLN A 30 -3.83 5.89 2.48
C GLN A 30 -3.15 4.63 1.96
N ASN A 31 -1.84 4.77 1.68
CA ASN A 31 -0.97 3.66 1.36
C ASN A 31 -0.79 2.74 2.57
N ARG A 32 -0.46 1.50 2.32
CA ARG A 32 -0.32 0.51 3.38
C ARG A 32 1.08 -0.11 3.42
N LYS A 33 1.40 -0.76 4.53
CA LYS A 33 2.58 -1.59 4.70
C LYS A 33 2.28 -2.99 4.16
N VAL A 34 3.18 -3.51 3.34
CA VAL A 34 3.06 -4.85 2.75
C VAL A 34 4.20 -5.71 3.28
N THR A 35 3.87 -6.88 3.80
CA THR A 35 4.82 -7.88 4.25
C THR A 35 4.57 -9.20 3.54
N GLY A 36 5.61 -9.99 3.35
CA GLY A 36 5.47 -11.29 2.73
C GLY A 36 6.74 -12.12 2.85
N VAL A 37 6.69 -13.33 2.32
CA VAL A 37 7.82 -14.26 2.28
C VAL A 37 7.99 -14.74 0.85
N VAL A 38 9.22 -14.70 0.33
CA VAL A 38 9.56 -15.21 -1.00
C VAL A 38 10.23 -16.57 -0.82
N VAL A 39 9.69 -17.57 -1.50
CA VAL A 39 10.21 -18.93 -1.48
C VAL A 39 10.41 -19.45 -2.91
N ASP A 40 11.25 -20.47 -3.06
CA ASP A 40 11.45 -21.16 -4.33
C ASP A 40 10.35 -22.20 -4.58
N GLU A 41 10.46 -22.95 -5.67
CA GLU A 41 9.50 -24.01 -6.04
C GLU A 41 9.42 -25.15 -5.01
N PHE A 42 10.47 -25.32 -4.19
CA PHE A 42 10.53 -26.34 -3.15
C PHE A 42 10.05 -25.83 -1.78
N GLY A 43 9.67 -24.55 -1.69
CA GLY A 43 9.25 -23.95 -0.43
C GLY A 43 10.39 -23.39 0.42
N ASP A 44 11.63 -23.39 -0.09
CA ASP A 44 12.77 -22.84 0.63
C ASP A 44 12.83 -21.30 0.50
N PRO A 45 13.18 -20.58 1.58
CA PRO A 45 13.27 -19.15 1.53
C PRO A 45 14.36 -18.66 0.56
N LEU A 46 14.07 -17.56 -0.15
CA LEU A 46 15.02 -16.92 -1.06
C LEU A 46 15.52 -15.60 -0.46
N PRO A 47 16.70 -15.62 0.20
CA PRO A 47 17.29 -14.38 0.70
C PRO A 47 17.89 -13.57 -0.44
N GLY A 48 17.81 -12.24 -0.34
CA GLY A 48 18.38 -11.34 -1.35
C GLY A 48 17.53 -11.17 -2.61
N ALA A 49 16.28 -11.65 -2.62
CA ALA A 49 15.35 -11.34 -3.71
C ALA A 49 14.96 -9.87 -3.66
N ASN A 50 14.94 -9.21 -4.82
CA ASN A 50 14.57 -7.81 -4.93
C ASN A 50 13.09 -7.66 -5.24
N ILE A 51 12.40 -6.85 -4.47
CA ILE A 51 10.99 -6.53 -4.66
C ILE A 51 10.88 -5.03 -4.96
N THR A 52 10.29 -4.69 -6.11
CA THR A 52 10.09 -3.30 -6.52
C THR A 52 8.64 -3.07 -6.88
N VAL A 53 8.18 -1.82 -6.71
CA VAL A 53 6.84 -1.41 -7.14
C VAL A 53 6.95 -0.90 -8.58
N VAL A 54 6.11 -1.45 -9.46
CA VAL A 54 6.06 -1.01 -10.87
C VAL A 54 5.60 0.44 -10.93
N GLY A 55 6.36 1.28 -11.62
CA GLY A 55 6.08 2.71 -11.74
C GLY A 55 6.68 3.57 -10.63
N ASN A 56 7.23 2.98 -9.57
CA ASN A 56 7.90 3.72 -8.51
C ASN A 56 9.10 2.93 -7.98
N GLN A 57 10.25 3.11 -8.61
CA GLN A 57 11.49 2.40 -8.26
C GLN A 57 12.05 2.80 -6.89
N ASN A 58 11.58 3.90 -6.30
CA ASN A 58 11.98 4.30 -4.95
C ASN A 58 11.35 3.39 -3.88
N LEU A 59 10.25 2.71 -4.21
CA LEU A 59 9.64 1.72 -3.35
C LEU A 59 10.23 0.35 -3.70
N ALA A 60 11.31 -0.01 -3.04
CA ALA A 60 12.03 -1.26 -3.25
C ALA A 60 12.56 -1.80 -1.94
N THR A 61 12.69 -3.12 -1.86
CA THR A 61 13.29 -3.81 -0.74
C THR A 61 13.91 -5.13 -1.19
N ALA A 62 14.67 -5.75 -0.30
CA ALA A 62 15.22 -7.08 -0.52
C ALA A 62 14.80 -8.01 0.62
N THR A 63 14.67 -9.30 0.32
CA THR A 63 14.34 -10.30 1.35
C THR A 63 15.53 -10.53 2.28
N ASN A 64 15.22 -10.83 3.55
CA ASN A 64 16.21 -11.21 4.54
C ASN A 64 16.58 -12.71 4.40
N MET A 65 17.36 -13.24 5.34
CA MET A 65 17.80 -14.63 5.34
C MET A 65 16.66 -15.64 5.39
N GLU A 66 15.51 -15.24 5.89
CA GLU A 66 14.31 -16.05 5.99
C GLU A 66 13.34 -15.84 4.82
N GLY A 67 13.76 -15.08 3.80
CA GLY A 67 12.94 -14.76 2.65
C GLY A 67 11.87 -13.70 2.91
N GLN A 68 11.88 -13.07 4.06
CA GLN A 68 10.88 -12.07 4.46
C GLN A 68 11.21 -10.71 3.88
N PHE A 69 10.16 -9.98 3.51
CA PHE A 69 10.29 -8.60 3.04
C PHE A 69 9.21 -7.70 3.64
N THR A 70 9.49 -6.41 3.68
CA THR A 70 8.57 -5.38 4.12
C THR A 70 8.69 -4.16 3.21
N LEU A 71 7.55 -3.70 2.68
CA LEU A 71 7.43 -2.47 1.91
C LEU A 71 6.47 -1.53 2.62
N ASN A 72 6.90 -0.28 2.82
CA ASN A 72 6.09 0.75 3.45
C ASN A 72 5.50 1.69 2.38
N ASN A 73 4.36 2.30 2.68
CA ASN A 73 3.71 3.31 1.83
C ASN A 73 3.39 2.80 0.42
N VAL A 74 2.90 1.57 0.31
CA VAL A 74 2.57 0.95 -0.97
C VAL A 74 1.11 1.23 -1.30
N PRO A 75 0.80 1.73 -2.53
CA PRO A 75 -0.59 1.92 -2.95
C PRO A 75 -1.37 0.60 -2.97
N LYS A 76 -2.68 0.68 -2.74
CA LYS A 76 -3.57 -0.49 -2.71
C LYS A 76 -3.52 -1.34 -3.98
N ASP A 77 -3.40 -0.69 -5.13
CA ASP A 77 -3.44 -1.32 -6.44
C ASP A 77 -2.05 -1.49 -7.04
N ALA A 78 -1.01 -1.45 -6.20
CA ALA A 78 0.36 -1.56 -6.67
C ALA A 78 0.64 -2.92 -7.29
N ILE A 79 1.51 -2.93 -8.28
CA ILE A 79 2.04 -4.13 -8.90
C ILE A 79 3.48 -4.30 -8.45
N LEU A 80 3.82 -5.45 -7.93
CA LEU A 80 5.16 -5.76 -7.46
C LEU A 80 5.92 -6.62 -8.45
N ASN A 81 7.18 -6.30 -8.69
CA ASN A 81 8.11 -7.15 -9.41
C ASN A 81 9.06 -7.79 -8.42
N VAL A 82 9.15 -9.12 -8.47
CA VAL A 82 10.09 -9.89 -7.66
C VAL A 82 11.18 -10.43 -8.58
N ARG A 83 12.43 -10.12 -8.26
CA ARG A 83 13.61 -10.54 -9.01
C ARG A 83 14.57 -11.31 -8.13
N PHE A 84 15.08 -12.40 -8.66
CA PHE A 84 16.17 -13.16 -8.05
C PHE A 84 17.10 -13.71 -9.13
N ILE A 85 18.40 -13.76 -8.84
CA ILE A 85 19.40 -14.21 -9.80
C ILE A 85 19.13 -15.67 -10.19
N GLY A 86 19.01 -15.94 -11.50
CA GLY A 86 18.73 -17.27 -12.02
C GLY A 86 17.24 -17.59 -12.17
N TYR A 87 16.36 -16.68 -11.77
CA TYR A 87 14.91 -16.84 -11.90
C TYR A 87 14.31 -15.77 -12.79
N ALA A 88 13.19 -16.10 -13.43
CA ALA A 88 12.42 -15.13 -14.19
C ALA A 88 11.76 -14.11 -13.25
N VAL A 89 11.55 -12.89 -13.77
CA VAL A 89 10.85 -11.84 -13.01
C VAL A 89 9.39 -12.26 -12.82
N LYS A 90 8.91 -12.22 -11.59
CA LYS A 90 7.52 -12.50 -11.26
C LYS A 90 6.80 -11.19 -10.93
N THR A 91 5.66 -10.98 -11.58
CA THR A 91 4.81 -9.82 -11.37
C THR A 91 3.59 -10.20 -10.54
N ILE A 92 3.31 -9.44 -9.48
CA ILE A 92 2.25 -9.74 -8.52
C ILE A 92 1.41 -8.50 -8.31
N ARG A 93 0.09 -8.66 -8.44
CA ARG A 93 -0.88 -7.60 -8.14
C ARG A 93 -1.26 -7.65 -6.67
N LEU A 94 -1.09 -6.53 -5.96
CA LEU A 94 -1.45 -6.45 -4.54
C LEU A 94 -2.95 -6.62 -4.27
N ALA A 95 -3.79 -6.26 -5.23
CA ALA A 95 -5.24 -6.42 -5.07
C ALA A 95 -5.66 -7.88 -4.87
N THR A 96 -4.84 -8.85 -5.32
CA THR A 96 -5.09 -10.29 -5.17
C THR A 96 -4.39 -10.91 -3.98
N LEU A 97 -3.53 -10.16 -3.28
CA LEU A 97 -2.74 -10.67 -2.15
C LEU A 97 -3.30 -10.17 -0.82
N LYS A 98 -3.23 -11.04 0.17
CA LYS A 98 -3.40 -10.69 1.59
C LYS A 98 -2.03 -10.39 2.20
N ASN A 99 -1.99 -9.67 3.33
CA ASN A 99 -0.75 -9.46 4.06
C ASN A 99 -0.16 -10.81 4.50
N ASN A 100 1.16 -10.93 4.44
CA ASN A 100 1.93 -12.12 4.79
C ASN A 100 1.72 -13.31 3.87
N ASP A 101 1.27 -13.09 2.65
CA ASP A 101 1.15 -14.16 1.67
C ASP A 101 2.51 -14.68 1.22
N LEU A 102 2.57 -15.98 0.98
CA LEU A 102 3.73 -16.67 0.47
C LEU A 102 3.87 -16.43 -1.05
N LEU A 103 4.99 -15.85 -1.47
CA LEU A 103 5.29 -15.64 -2.87
C LEU A 103 6.23 -16.73 -3.37
N ARG A 104 5.72 -17.63 -4.20
CA ARG A 104 6.53 -18.66 -4.87
C ARG A 104 7.00 -18.19 -6.22
N ILE A 105 8.26 -18.34 -6.45
CA ILE A 105 8.88 -18.02 -7.74
C ILE A 105 8.91 -19.24 -8.65
#